data_03e5d61287e4d314dbc4121e131772dd
#
_entry.id   03e5d61287e4d314dbc4121e131772dd
#
_cell.length_a   1.000
_cell.length_b   1.000
_cell.length_c   1.000
_cell.angle_alpha   90.00
_cell.angle_beta   90.00
_cell.angle_gamma   90.00
#
_symmetry.space_group_name_H-M   'P 1'
#
loop_
_entity.id
_entity.type
_entity.pdbx_description
1 polymer ?
#
loop_
_entity_poly.entity_id
_entity_poly.type
_entity_poly.pdbx_seq_one_letter_code
_entity_poly.pdbx_strand_id
1 'polypeptide(L)'
;MREIATLGQIKLSPLILIIFLSSIACTELSEYDARQVSSTLNDSLIVTTESWDVEMRLMQDGRNRMFIEGSYAINYQASDRKRTDISGPVYVQIYDTLGAVETRAWSNRAVYLEQEAVFELFDSVRVQTTTGNRLYSEYLKWTQDTDRITSPYFVIIITETDSISGSGFDGTTSLEDYEIERPSGRMVVD
;
A
#
# COMPACT_ATOMS: atom_id res chain seq x y z
N MET A 1 32.01 67.30 56.27
CA MET A 1 30.64 67.54 55.77
C MET A 1 30.24 66.29 54.92
N ARG A 2 29.28 65.52 55.40
CA ARG A 2 28.80 64.29 54.77
C ARG A 2 27.55 64.62 53.95
N GLU A 3 27.56 64.45 52.67
CA GLU A 3 26.33 64.40 51.86
C GLU A 3 25.79 62.98 51.82
N ILE A 4 24.56 62.82 52.27
CA ILE A 4 23.83 61.55 52.24
C ILE A 4 23.01 61.59 50.94
N ALA A 5 23.37 60.76 49.99
CA ALA A 5 22.59 60.54 48.78
C ALA A 5 21.29 59.75 49.12
N THR A 6 20.16 60.37 48.91
CA THR A 6 18.81 59.78 49.03
C THR A 6 18.57 58.80 47.87
N LEU A 7 18.45 57.53 48.20
CA LEU A 7 17.97 56.50 47.27
C LEU A 7 16.50 56.80 46.92
N GLY A 8 16.24 57.14 45.66
CA GLY A 8 14.89 57.26 45.15
C GLY A 8 14.17 55.89 45.14
N GLN A 9 13.06 55.79 45.84
CA GLN A 9 12.17 54.65 45.79
C GLN A 9 11.51 54.56 44.41
N ILE A 10 11.86 53.54 43.65
CA ILE A 10 11.20 53.20 42.40
C ILE A 10 9.87 52.54 42.74
N LYS A 11 8.75 53.26 42.62
CA LYS A 11 7.40 52.69 42.68
C LYS A 11 7.19 51.81 41.46
N LEU A 12 7.42 50.51 41.57
CA LEU A 12 7.06 49.58 40.52
C LEU A 12 5.53 49.59 40.38
N SER A 13 5.06 50.00 39.22
CA SER A 13 3.63 50.02 38.89
C SER A 13 3.09 48.60 38.95
N PRO A 14 1.92 48.34 39.58
CA PRO A 14 1.31 47.02 39.64
C PRO A 14 1.08 46.40 38.24
N LEU A 15 1.05 47.25 37.21
CA LEU A 15 0.93 46.82 35.81
C LEU A 15 2.16 46.05 35.33
N ILE A 16 3.37 46.36 35.79
CA ILE A 16 4.62 45.66 35.44
C ILE A 16 4.67 44.30 36.08
N LEU A 17 4.14 44.16 37.30
CA LEU A 17 4.07 42.87 38.01
C LEU A 17 3.11 41.89 37.33
N ILE A 18 2.00 42.34 36.74
CA ILE A 18 1.03 41.52 36.03
C ILE A 18 1.62 40.98 34.72
N ILE A 19 2.43 41.78 34.02
CA ILE A 19 3.08 41.34 32.77
C ILE A 19 4.15 40.27 33.03
N PHE A 20 4.80 40.27 34.18
CA PHE A 20 5.81 39.29 34.53
C PHE A 20 5.24 37.95 34.99
N LEU A 21 3.97 37.89 35.48
CA LEU A 21 3.31 36.63 35.85
C LEU A 21 2.70 35.86 34.67
N SER A 22 2.54 36.48 33.52
CA SER A 22 1.95 35.83 32.34
C SER A 22 2.94 35.02 31.49
N SER A 23 4.24 35.03 31.81
CA SER A 23 5.28 34.33 31.04
C SER A 23 5.66 32.94 31.52
N ILE A 24 4.96 32.35 32.51
CA ILE A 24 5.30 31.04 33.12
C ILE A 24 4.28 29.96 32.69
N ALA A 25 3.47 30.17 31.68
CA ALA A 25 2.44 29.21 31.24
C ALA A 25 2.86 28.42 29.98
N CYS A 26 4.14 28.05 29.83
CA CYS A 26 4.55 26.94 28.99
C CYS A 26 4.99 25.80 29.92
N THR A 27 4.05 24.96 30.31
CA THR A 27 4.38 23.65 30.85
C THR A 27 4.90 22.81 29.69
N GLU A 28 6.21 22.74 29.53
CA GLU A 28 6.81 21.69 28.71
C GLU A 28 6.33 20.36 29.25
N LEU A 29 5.78 19.50 28.37
CA LEU A 29 5.51 18.11 28.74
C LEU A 29 6.78 17.52 29.34
N SER A 30 6.69 16.89 30.51
CA SER A 30 7.86 16.26 31.09
C SER A 30 8.42 15.24 30.10
N GLU A 31 9.73 15.04 30.05
CA GLU A 31 10.33 14.02 29.17
C GLU A 31 9.74 12.62 29.45
N TYR A 32 9.25 12.37 30.65
CA TYR A 32 8.57 11.14 31.02
C TYR A 32 7.21 11.03 30.35
N ASP A 33 6.39 12.09 30.35
CA ASP A 33 5.08 12.11 29.70
C ASP A 33 5.23 12.05 28.17
N ALA A 34 6.21 12.75 27.62
CA ALA A 34 6.54 12.69 26.20
C ALA A 34 6.97 11.28 25.77
N ARG A 35 7.75 10.57 26.57
CA ARG A 35 8.13 9.17 26.32
C ARG A 35 6.97 8.22 26.45
N GLN A 36 6.08 8.39 27.44
CA GLN A 36 4.89 7.57 27.59
C GLN A 36 3.91 7.77 26.43
N VAL A 37 3.66 9.02 26.05
CA VAL A 37 2.83 9.33 24.86
C VAL A 37 3.47 8.73 23.62
N SER A 38 4.77 8.91 23.41
CA SER A 38 5.49 8.36 22.25
C SER A 38 5.47 6.82 22.23
N SER A 39 5.64 6.14 23.38
CA SER A 39 5.59 4.68 23.44
C SER A 39 4.18 4.14 23.22
N THR A 40 3.16 4.81 23.77
CA THR A 40 1.75 4.42 23.56
C THR A 40 1.30 4.69 22.12
N LEU A 41 1.82 5.74 21.49
CA LEU A 41 1.55 6.07 20.11
C LEU A 41 2.27 5.12 19.14
N ASN A 42 3.50 4.71 19.43
CA ASN A 42 4.26 3.78 18.59
C ASN A 42 3.68 2.36 18.56
N ASP A 43 2.99 1.91 19.61
CA ASP A 43 2.45 0.54 19.69
C ASP A 43 1.04 0.40 19.08
N SER A 44 0.35 1.49 18.77
CA SER A 44 -1.09 1.44 18.43
C SER A 44 -1.54 2.33 17.27
N LEU A 45 -0.69 3.15 16.68
CA LEU A 45 -1.11 4.04 15.60
C LEU A 45 -0.93 3.38 14.23
N ILE A 46 -2.03 2.84 13.73
CA ILE A 46 -2.20 2.64 12.30
C ILE A 46 -2.66 3.98 11.73
N VAL A 47 -1.79 4.64 10.97
CA VAL A 47 -2.18 5.80 10.18
C VAL A 47 -2.93 5.30 8.97
N THR A 48 -4.15 5.77 8.76
CA THR A 48 -4.94 5.47 7.57
C THR A 48 -5.06 6.70 6.70
N THR A 49 -4.92 6.51 5.40
CA THR A 49 -5.20 7.53 4.39
C THR A 49 -6.20 6.96 3.40
N GLU A 50 -7.29 7.67 3.19
CA GLU A 50 -8.32 7.31 2.22
C GLU A 50 -8.15 8.16 0.96
N SER A 51 -8.36 7.55 -0.20
CA SER A 51 -8.24 8.19 -1.50
C SER A 51 -9.33 7.71 -2.44
N TRP A 52 -9.81 8.58 -3.33
CA TRP A 52 -10.79 8.28 -4.36
C TRP A 52 -10.18 8.50 -5.72
N ASP A 53 -10.65 7.78 -6.73
CA ASP A 53 -10.17 7.83 -8.11
C ASP A 53 -8.64 7.65 -8.16
N VAL A 54 -8.20 6.50 -7.64
CA VAL A 54 -6.79 6.23 -7.37
C VAL A 54 -6.07 5.77 -8.62
N GLU A 55 -4.96 6.41 -8.93
CA GLU A 55 -3.94 5.94 -9.86
C GLU A 55 -2.64 5.73 -9.10
N MET A 56 -2.10 4.52 -9.14
CA MET A 56 -0.82 4.18 -8.50
C MET A 56 0.15 3.58 -9.51
N ARG A 57 1.40 4.01 -9.46
CA ARG A 57 2.50 3.46 -10.26
C ARG A 57 3.58 2.90 -9.37
N LEU A 58 3.87 1.62 -9.54
CA LEU A 58 5.02 0.99 -8.92
C LEU A 58 6.17 0.99 -9.90
N MET A 59 7.30 1.48 -9.43
CA MET A 59 8.52 1.57 -10.23
C MET A 59 9.58 0.65 -9.63
N GLN A 60 10.31 -0.03 -10.49
CA GLN A 60 11.48 -0.82 -10.14
C GLN A 60 12.63 -0.39 -11.04
N ASP A 61 13.79 -0.05 -10.46
CA ASP A 61 14.99 0.40 -11.18
C ASP A 61 14.72 1.58 -12.14
N GLY A 62 13.84 2.51 -11.71
CA GLY A 62 13.47 3.70 -12.48
C GLY A 62 12.52 3.45 -13.66
N ARG A 63 11.96 2.24 -13.79
CA ARG A 63 11.00 1.87 -14.84
C ARG A 63 9.64 1.52 -14.23
N ASN A 64 8.55 1.80 -14.96
CA ASN A 64 7.24 1.33 -14.56
C ASN A 64 7.23 -0.20 -14.54
N ARG A 65 6.84 -0.79 -13.43
CA ARG A 65 6.62 -2.23 -13.29
C ARG A 65 5.15 -2.57 -13.25
N MET A 66 4.36 -1.71 -12.62
CA MET A 66 2.92 -1.88 -12.53
C MET A 66 2.22 -0.52 -12.50
N PHE A 67 1.06 -0.44 -13.12
CA PHE A 67 0.10 0.64 -13.02
C PHE A 67 -1.24 0.09 -12.54
N ILE A 68 -1.87 0.80 -11.62
CA ILE A 68 -3.13 0.38 -10.99
C ILE A 68 -4.09 1.56 -11.01
N GLU A 69 -5.33 1.30 -11.39
CA GLU A 69 -6.47 2.20 -11.22
C GLU A 69 -7.50 1.55 -10.31
N GLY A 70 -8.14 2.35 -9.46
CA GLY A 70 -9.21 1.89 -8.58
C GLY A 70 -10.11 3.05 -8.15
N SER A 71 -11.36 2.77 -7.80
CA SER A 71 -12.29 3.82 -7.41
C SER A 71 -12.03 4.36 -6.01
N TYR A 72 -11.49 3.53 -5.11
CA TYR A 72 -11.25 3.88 -3.72
C TYR A 72 -10.08 3.07 -3.16
N ALA A 73 -9.26 3.71 -2.34
CA ALA A 73 -8.19 3.01 -1.63
C ALA A 73 -8.04 3.50 -0.19
N ILE A 74 -7.68 2.55 0.69
CA ILE A 74 -7.24 2.83 2.07
C ILE A 74 -5.80 2.38 2.18
N ASN A 75 -4.92 3.31 2.54
CA ASN A 75 -3.54 2.99 2.90
C ASN A 75 -3.44 2.88 4.42
N TYR A 76 -2.98 1.74 4.90
CA TYR A 76 -2.68 1.47 6.30
C TYR A 76 -1.17 1.51 6.49
N GLN A 77 -0.70 2.39 7.36
CA GLN A 77 0.70 2.50 7.70
C GLN A 77 0.89 2.27 9.19
N ALA A 78 1.48 1.14 9.54
CA ALA A 78 2.01 0.84 10.87
C ALA A 78 3.54 0.95 10.85
N SER A 79 4.18 0.87 12.02
CA SER A 79 5.64 0.98 12.13
C SER A 79 6.40 -0.10 11.34
N ASP A 80 5.81 -1.29 11.19
CA ASP A 80 6.40 -2.48 10.59
C ASP A 80 5.67 -2.98 9.34
N ARG A 81 4.53 -2.39 8.96
CA ARG A 81 3.69 -2.85 7.84
C ARG A 81 3.06 -1.69 7.10
N LYS A 82 3.08 -1.81 5.77
CA LYS A 82 2.32 -0.94 4.87
C LYS A 82 1.44 -1.81 3.99
N ARG A 83 0.16 -1.51 3.99
CA ARG A 83 -0.85 -2.21 3.21
C ARG A 83 -1.76 -1.20 2.55
N THR A 84 -2.04 -1.40 1.28
CA THR A 84 -3.03 -0.63 0.54
C THR A 84 -4.15 -1.55 0.08
N ASP A 85 -5.37 -1.30 0.56
CA ASP A 85 -6.59 -1.97 0.10
C ASP A 85 -7.24 -1.10 -0.97
N ILE A 86 -7.48 -1.66 -2.14
CA ILE A 86 -8.09 -0.97 -3.29
C ILE A 86 -9.40 -1.65 -3.62
N SER A 87 -10.45 -0.88 -3.84
CA SER A 87 -11.80 -1.38 -4.13
C SER A 87 -12.51 -0.58 -5.24
N GLY A 88 -13.61 -1.15 -5.74
CA GLY A 88 -14.32 -0.73 -6.94
C GLY A 88 -13.78 -1.47 -8.15
N PRO A 89 -14.12 -1.12 -9.37
CA PRO A 89 -13.45 -1.71 -10.52
C PRO A 89 -11.95 -1.42 -10.44
N VAL A 90 -11.15 -2.47 -10.25
CA VAL A 90 -9.70 -2.39 -10.21
C VAL A 90 -9.15 -2.80 -11.57
N TYR A 91 -8.29 -1.98 -12.14
CA TYR A 91 -7.57 -2.25 -13.38
C TYR A 91 -6.07 -2.21 -13.13
N VAL A 92 -5.36 -3.19 -13.66
CA VAL A 92 -3.90 -3.33 -13.49
C VAL A 92 -3.23 -3.51 -14.84
N GLN A 93 -2.12 -2.82 -15.06
CA GLN A 93 -1.17 -3.08 -16.16
C GLN A 93 0.16 -3.52 -15.56
N ILE A 94 0.70 -4.61 -16.07
CA ILE A 94 2.05 -5.08 -15.77
C ILE A 94 2.90 -4.82 -17.00
N TYR A 95 4.10 -4.28 -16.78
CA TYR A 95 5.03 -3.92 -17.83
C TYR A 95 6.20 -4.92 -17.85
N ASP A 96 6.66 -5.24 -19.04
CA ASP A 96 7.87 -6.00 -19.27
C ASP A 96 9.15 -5.21 -18.93
N THR A 97 10.30 -5.84 -19.05
CA THR A 97 11.60 -5.22 -18.80
C THR A 97 11.97 -4.10 -19.79
N LEU A 98 11.28 -4.01 -20.92
CA LEU A 98 11.46 -2.96 -21.94
C LEU A 98 10.52 -1.78 -21.71
N GLY A 99 9.55 -1.91 -20.77
CA GLY A 99 8.56 -0.88 -20.44
C GLY A 99 7.31 -0.93 -21.34
N ALA A 100 7.09 -2.01 -22.09
CA ALA A 100 5.86 -2.24 -22.80
C ALA A 100 4.84 -2.96 -21.90
N VAL A 101 3.54 -2.72 -22.13
CA VAL A 101 2.50 -3.44 -21.41
C VAL A 101 2.51 -4.90 -21.86
N GLU A 102 2.79 -5.81 -20.95
CA GLU A 102 2.80 -7.25 -21.17
C GLU A 102 1.43 -7.87 -20.84
N THR A 103 0.89 -7.49 -19.68
CA THR A 103 -0.31 -8.11 -19.12
C THR A 103 -1.25 -7.06 -18.56
N ARG A 104 -2.55 -7.32 -18.67
CA ARG A 104 -3.63 -6.53 -18.05
C ARG A 104 -4.46 -7.43 -17.17
N ALA A 105 -4.89 -6.89 -16.01
CA ALA A 105 -5.79 -7.60 -15.11
C ALA A 105 -6.93 -6.70 -14.64
N TRP A 106 -8.04 -7.33 -14.29
CA TRP A 106 -9.24 -6.69 -13.73
C TRP A 106 -9.73 -7.51 -12.55
N SER A 107 -10.25 -6.83 -11.54
CA SER A 107 -10.88 -7.44 -10.37
C SER A 107 -11.83 -6.43 -9.71
N ASN A 108 -12.55 -6.83 -8.68
CA ASN A 108 -13.38 -5.91 -7.88
C ASN A 108 -12.62 -5.38 -6.67
N ARG A 109 -11.56 -6.04 -6.24
CA ARG A 109 -10.75 -5.66 -5.09
C ARG A 109 -9.30 -6.09 -5.27
N ALA A 110 -8.39 -5.27 -4.73
CA ALA A 110 -6.97 -5.62 -4.67
C ALA A 110 -6.37 -5.25 -3.32
N VAL A 111 -5.27 -5.90 -2.97
CA VAL A 111 -4.45 -5.60 -1.80
C VAL A 111 -2.99 -5.56 -2.22
N TYR A 112 -2.30 -4.49 -1.84
CA TYR A 112 -0.86 -4.38 -2.02
C TYR A 112 -0.15 -4.42 -0.66
N LEU A 113 0.76 -5.36 -0.50
CA LEU A 113 1.63 -5.54 0.66
C LEU A 113 3.04 -5.09 0.27
N GLU A 114 3.36 -3.84 0.62
CA GLU A 114 4.56 -3.17 0.11
C GLU A 114 5.86 -3.86 0.53
N GLN A 115 5.98 -4.28 1.81
CA GLN A 115 7.21 -4.91 2.31
C GLN A 115 7.45 -6.31 1.75
N GLU A 116 6.38 -7.03 1.43
CA GLU A 116 6.46 -8.39 0.87
C GLU A 116 6.58 -8.36 -0.67
N ALA A 117 6.45 -7.19 -1.29
CA ALA A 117 6.35 -7.04 -2.74
C ALA A 117 5.26 -7.93 -3.36
N VAL A 118 4.12 -8.05 -2.65
CA VAL A 118 2.99 -8.91 -3.03
C VAL A 118 1.78 -8.07 -3.41
N PHE A 119 1.16 -8.43 -4.51
CA PHE A 119 -0.08 -7.86 -4.99
C PHE A 119 -1.14 -8.95 -5.14
N GLU A 120 -2.28 -8.79 -4.49
CA GLU A 120 -3.37 -9.74 -4.49
C GLU A 120 -4.60 -9.14 -5.17
N LEU A 121 -5.23 -9.93 -6.03
CA LEU A 121 -6.49 -9.59 -6.72
C LEU A 121 -7.59 -10.52 -6.22
N PHE A 122 -8.77 -9.99 -6.01
CA PHE A 122 -9.93 -10.70 -5.47
C PHE A 122 -11.18 -10.38 -6.27
N ASP A 123 -12.08 -11.33 -6.30
CA ASP A 123 -13.45 -11.23 -6.79
C ASP A 123 -13.49 -10.99 -8.31
N SER A 124 -13.83 -12.04 -9.05
CA SER A 124 -13.98 -12.03 -10.51
C SER A 124 -12.71 -11.58 -11.25
N VAL A 125 -11.58 -12.16 -10.87
CA VAL A 125 -10.28 -11.81 -11.45
C VAL A 125 -10.19 -12.29 -12.89
N ARG A 126 -9.80 -11.40 -13.79
CA ARG A 126 -9.51 -11.68 -15.19
C ARG A 126 -8.14 -11.13 -15.54
N VAL A 127 -7.31 -11.96 -16.14
CA VAL A 127 -6.01 -11.57 -16.69
C VAL A 127 -6.01 -11.79 -18.20
N GLN A 128 -5.36 -10.89 -18.92
CA GLN A 128 -5.16 -11.00 -20.36
C GLN A 128 -3.77 -10.48 -20.74
N THR A 129 -3.00 -11.33 -21.42
CA THR A 129 -1.70 -10.97 -21.96
C THR A 129 -1.82 -10.33 -23.34
N THR A 130 -0.77 -9.68 -23.78
CA THR A 130 -0.67 -9.14 -25.16
C THR A 130 -0.55 -10.25 -26.20
N THR A 131 -0.12 -11.45 -25.81
CA THR A 131 -0.08 -12.65 -26.67
C THR A 131 -1.46 -13.33 -26.82
N GLY A 132 -2.49 -12.81 -26.12
CA GLY A 132 -3.86 -13.32 -26.25
C GLY A 132 -4.25 -14.36 -25.18
N ASN A 133 -3.32 -14.82 -24.35
CA ASN A 133 -3.63 -15.74 -23.26
C ASN A 133 -4.53 -15.05 -22.22
N ARG A 134 -5.49 -15.79 -21.66
CA ARG A 134 -6.45 -15.31 -20.67
C ARG A 134 -6.55 -16.26 -19.49
N LEU A 135 -6.64 -15.70 -18.30
CA LEU A 135 -6.84 -16.45 -17.06
C LEU A 135 -8.00 -15.86 -16.28
N TYR A 136 -8.84 -16.69 -15.71
CA TYR A 136 -9.98 -16.35 -14.88
C TYR A 136 -9.87 -17.06 -13.54
N SER A 137 -10.11 -16.35 -12.44
CA SER A 137 -10.11 -16.91 -11.08
C SER A 137 -10.90 -15.99 -10.13
N GLU A 138 -11.20 -16.47 -8.93
CA GLU A 138 -11.72 -15.62 -7.86
C GLU A 138 -10.60 -14.95 -7.04
N TYR A 139 -9.37 -15.43 -7.19
CA TYR A 139 -8.20 -14.90 -6.47
C TYR A 139 -6.92 -15.15 -7.25
N LEU A 140 -6.04 -14.15 -7.29
CA LEU A 140 -4.67 -14.29 -7.75
C LEU A 140 -3.72 -13.53 -6.82
N LYS A 141 -2.57 -14.13 -6.54
CA LYS A 141 -1.46 -13.49 -5.86
C LYS A 141 -0.28 -13.37 -6.81
N TRP A 142 0.22 -12.15 -6.99
CA TRP A 142 1.46 -11.89 -7.71
C TRP A 142 2.58 -11.53 -6.74
N THR A 143 3.69 -12.27 -6.79
CA THR A 143 4.93 -11.99 -6.08
C THR A 143 5.90 -11.35 -7.05
N GLN A 144 6.18 -10.06 -6.86
CA GLN A 144 6.92 -9.24 -7.83
C GLN A 144 8.37 -9.69 -8.00
N ASP A 145 9.05 -10.05 -6.91
CA ASP A 145 10.47 -10.42 -6.91
C ASP A 145 10.77 -11.67 -7.74
N THR A 146 9.80 -12.59 -7.80
CA THR A 146 9.92 -13.85 -8.54
C THR A 146 9.14 -13.86 -9.85
N ASP A 147 8.37 -12.80 -10.11
CA ASP A 147 7.43 -12.68 -11.22
C ASP A 147 6.44 -13.85 -11.33
N ARG A 148 5.99 -14.39 -10.17
CA ARG A 148 5.08 -15.52 -10.12
C ARG A 148 3.67 -15.09 -9.74
N ILE A 149 2.70 -15.57 -10.52
CA ILE A 149 1.26 -15.51 -10.21
C ILE A 149 0.82 -16.85 -9.68
N THR A 150 0.16 -16.87 -8.52
CA THR A 150 -0.35 -18.09 -7.91
C THR A 150 -1.82 -17.98 -7.53
N SER A 151 -2.54 -19.11 -7.54
CA SER A 151 -3.88 -19.23 -6.99
C SER A 151 -4.10 -20.63 -6.42
N PRO A 152 -4.53 -20.78 -5.17
CA PRO A 152 -4.93 -22.10 -4.63
C PRO A 152 -6.33 -22.52 -5.09
N TYR A 153 -7.09 -21.59 -5.67
CA TYR A 153 -8.48 -21.79 -6.08
C TYR A 153 -8.59 -22.31 -7.52
N PHE A 154 -9.83 -22.47 -7.96
CA PHE A 154 -10.14 -22.86 -9.33
C PHE A 154 -9.77 -21.75 -10.30
N VAL A 155 -9.12 -22.12 -11.40
CA VAL A 155 -8.75 -21.24 -12.50
C VAL A 155 -9.21 -21.83 -13.83
N ILE A 156 -9.41 -20.97 -14.80
CA ILE A 156 -9.56 -21.31 -16.22
C ILE A 156 -8.50 -20.53 -16.97
N ILE A 157 -7.62 -21.23 -17.69
CA ILE A 157 -6.68 -20.62 -18.61
C ILE A 157 -7.08 -20.93 -20.06
N ILE A 158 -7.06 -19.93 -20.90
CA ILE A 158 -7.38 -20.03 -22.34
C ILE A 158 -6.20 -19.45 -23.10
N THR A 159 -5.60 -20.27 -23.93
CA THR A 159 -4.55 -19.91 -24.90
C THR A 159 -5.13 -19.92 -26.32
N GLU A 160 -4.30 -19.69 -27.32
CA GLU A 160 -4.74 -19.79 -28.73
C GLU A 160 -5.19 -21.20 -29.12
N THR A 161 -4.57 -22.21 -28.52
CA THR A 161 -4.77 -23.63 -28.89
C THR A 161 -5.58 -24.42 -27.90
N ASP A 162 -5.57 -24.01 -26.61
CA ASP A 162 -6.07 -24.84 -25.52
C ASP A 162 -6.96 -24.05 -24.54
N SER A 163 -7.83 -24.79 -23.84
CA SER A 163 -8.56 -24.30 -22.67
C SER A 163 -8.43 -25.34 -21.56
N ILE A 164 -7.73 -25.00 -20.51
CA ILE A 164 -7.45 -25.86 -19.37
C ILE A 164 -8.05 -25.22 -18.12
N SER A 165 -8.62 -26.03 -17.25
CA SER A 165 -9.11 -25.59 -15.96
C SER A 165 -8.63 -26.51 -14.84
N GLY A 166 -8.63 -26.00 -13.61
CA GLY A 166 -8.24 -26.77 -12.44
C GLY A 166 -8.03 -25.91 -11.21
N SER A 167 -7.51 -26.50 -10.15
CA SER A 167 -7.16 -25.77 -8.91
C SER A 167 -5.67 -25.88 -8.64
N GLY A 168 -5.11 -24.87 -7.97
CA GLY A 168 -3.68 -24.80 -7.73
C GLY A 168 -2.93 -24.35 -8.98
N PHE A 169 -2.98 -23.06 -9.27
CA PHE A 169 -2.26 -22.44 -10.40
C PHE A 169 -0.97 -21.80 -9.90
N ASP A 170 0.10 -21.99 -10.64
CA ASP A 170 1.37 -21.29 -10.51
C ASP A 170 1.93 -20.98 -11.91
N GLY A 171 2.25 -19.72 -12.21
CA GLY A 171 2.74 -19.33 -13.53
C GLY A 171 3.39 -17.96 -13.52
N THR A 172 3.92 -17.55 -14.68
CA THR A 172 4.47 -16.21 -14.92
C THR A 172 3.38 -15.19 -15.27
N THR A 173 3.68 -13.89 -15.19
CA THR A 173 2.76 -12.83 -15.60
C THR A 173 2.42 -12.87 -17.10
N SER A 174 3.31 -13.41 -17.93
CA SER A 174 3.07 -13.61 -19.37
C SER A 174 2.11 -14.77 -19.67
N LEU A 175 1.81 -15.63 -18.69
CA LEU A 175 1.03 -16.86 -18.86
C LEU A 175 1.59 -17.81 -19.95
N GLU A 176 2.88 -17.74 -20.21
CA GLU A 176 3.57 -18.64 -21.14
C GLU A 176 4.10 -19.90 -20.45
N ASP A 177 4.50 -19.74 -19.19
CA ASP A 177 4.97 -20.84 -18.34
C ASP A 177 4.05 -20.95 -17.12
N TYR A 178 3.32 -22.04 -17.01
CA TYR A 178 2.39 -22.30 -15.90
C TYR A 178 2.19 -23.77 -15.61
N GLU A 179 1.77 -24.05 -14.38
CA GLU A 179 1.38 -25.36 -13.89
C GLU A 179 0.00 -25.29 -13.21
N ILE A 180 -0.79 -26.33 -13.38
CA ILE A 180 -2.05 -26.53 -12.65
C ILE A 180 -1.93 -27.86 -11.89
N GLU A 181 -1.93 -27.79 -10.55
CA GLU A 181 -1.71 -28.96 -9.68
C GLU A 181 -2.80 -30.01 -9.83
N ARG A 182 -4.05 -29.59 -9.98
CA ARG A 182 -5.21 -30.45 -10.08
C ARG A 182 -6.05 -30.07 -11.31
N PRO A 183 -5.58 -30.47 -12.50
CA PRO A 183 -6.31 -30.13 -13.72
C PRO A 183 -7.67 -30.84 -13.74
N SER A 184 -8.69 -30.14 -14.20
CA SER A 184 -10.01 -30.65 -14.48
C SER A 184 -10.41 -30.19 -15.88
N GLY A 185 -10.60 -31.11 -16.81
CA GLY A 185 -10.95 -30.77 -18.18
C GLY A 185 -10.87 -31.96 -19.10
N ARG A 186 -11.44 -31.84 -20.28
CA ARG A 186 -11.36 -32.83 -21.34
C ARG A 186 -10.27 -32.37 -22.32
N MET A 187 -9.15 -33.08 -22.36
CA MET A 187 -8.17 -32.91 -23.43
C MET A 187 -8.69 -33.68 -24.65
N VAL A 188 -8.87 -33.00 -25.77
CA VAL A 188 -9.06 -33.69 -27.07
C VAL A 188 -7.66 -33.83 -27.66
N VAL A 189 -7.15 -35.05 -27.72
CA VAL A 189 -5.91 -35.37 -28.44
C VAL A 189 -6.33 -35.85 -29.83
N ASP A 190 -6.03 -35.04 -30.87
CA ASP A 190 -6.14 -35.44 -32.27
C ASP A 190 -4.96 -36.32 -32.70
#